data_fecbd58818a3853616cb7c9ebcc6c7e7
#
_entry.id   fecbd58818a3853616cb7c9ebcc6c7e7
#
_cell.length_a   1.000
_cell.length_b   1.000
_cell.length_c   1.000
_cell.angle_alpha   90.00
_cell.angle_beta   90.00
_cell.angle_gamma   90.00
#
_symmetry.space_group_name_H-M   'P 1'
#
loop_
_entity.id
_entity.type
_entity.pdbx_description
1 polymer ?
#
loop_
_entity_poly.entity_id
_entity_poly.type
_entity_poly.pdbx_seq_one_letter_code
_entity_poly.pdbx_strand_id
1 'polypeptide(L)'
;YVDKKGADGLKIKGTSFVKREPVTNKHWEDHLNGIEPSLGIIPINENNECRWGCIDVDKYNLDHRKLLNKLPVGVPLWVCRSKSGGAHIFLFTTDFVPAKLMRDKLMSLSAVLGFGNAEVFPKQIELKSQDDTGNFLNLPYFNYKNTTRYCFDSKGQAIKIDAFLNSVEVGALTPKELQDLKIERPPSEFDDGPPCLQSVTKEKLDDGRDRVMFQFKV
;
A
#
# COMPACT_ATOMS: atom_id res chain seq x y z
N TYR A 1 15.36 14.65 -3.32
CA TYR A 1 16.10 14.15 -2.13
C TYR A 1 16.86 12.92 -2.57
N VAL A 2 18.17 13.05 -2.74
CA VAL A 2 19.05 11.91 -2.91
C VAL A 2 19.06 11.22 -1.54
N ASP A 3 18.73 9.92 -1.49
CA ASP A 3 18.92 9.13 -0.27
C ASP A 3 20.36 9.35 0.20
N LYS A 4 20.55 10.02 1.33
CA LYS A 4 21.86 10.15 1.94
C LYS A 4 22.30 8.75 2.29
N LYS A 5 23.25 8.22 1.53
CA LYS A 5 23.95 7.00 1.91
C LYS A 5 25.01 7.39 2.92
N GLY A 6 25.18 6.59 3.95
CA GLY A 6 26.32 6.70 4.87
C GLY A 6 27.63 6.50 4.12
N ALA A 7 28.74 6.81 4.77
CA ALA A 7 30.09 6.59 4.22
C ALA A 7 30.36 5.10 3.86
N ASP A 8 29.56 4.19 4.43
CA ASP A 8 29.56 2.74 4.18
C ASP A 8 28.66 2.31 3.00
N GLY A 9 28.02 3.26 2.30
CA GLY A 9 27.08 3.01 1.22
C GLY A 9 25.70 2.48 1.65
N LEU A 10 25.46 2.29 2.95
CA LEU A 10 24.20 1.84 3.50
C LEU A 10 23.21 3.00 3.64
N LYS A 11 21.92 2.68 3.55
CA LYS A 11 20.82 3.64 3.74
C LYS A 11 20.87 4.17 5.18
N ILE A 12 20.99 5.50 5.35
CA ILE A 12 20.86 6.11 6.67
C ILE A 12 19.43 5.89 7.15
N LYS A 13 19.27 5.12 8.24
CA LYS A 13 17.97 4.93 8.89
C LYS A 13 17.46 6.28 9.37
N GLY A 14 16.32 6.72 8.83
CA GLY A 14 15.61 7.86 9.39
C GLY A 14 15.07 7.52 10.77
N THR A 15 15.04 8.50 11.67
CA THR A 15 14.33 8.38 12.95
C THR A 15 12.85 8.63 12.70
N SER A 16 12.00 7.71 13.16
CA SER A 16 10.55 7.87 13.16
C SER A 16 10.03 7.86 14.59
N PHE A 17 9.00 8.63 14.84
CA PHE A 17 8.31 8.67 16.13
C PHE A 17 6.81 8.85 15.89
N VAL A 18 6.01 8.32 16.81
CA VAL A 18 4.54 8.46 16.78
C VAL A 18 4.14 9.57 17.73
N LYS A 19 3.36 10.52 17.24
CA LYS A 19 2.65 11.51 18.04
C LYS A 19 1.20 11.08 18.17
N ARG A 20 0.69 11.08 19.40
CA ARG A 20 -0.71 10.74 19.73
C ARG A 20 -1.55 12.00 19.89
N GLU A 21 -1.47 12.88 18.93
CA GLU A 21 -2.21 14.14 18.89
C GLU A 21 -2.93 14.27 17.54
N PRO A 22 -4.06 14.95 17.47
CA PRO A 22 -4.74 15.21 16.20
C PRO A 22 -3.82 15.92 15.23
N VAL A 23 -3.88 15.52 13.95
CA VAL A 23 -3.16 16.21 12.89
C VAL A 23 -3.77 17.60 12.71
N THR A 24 -2.92 18.62 12.72
CA THR A 24 -3.32 20.03 12.53
C THR A 24 -2.99 20.50 11.12
N ASN A 25 -3.59 21.64 10.71
CA ASN A 25 -3.24 22.28 9.44
C ASN A 25 -1.74 22.57 9.34
N LYS A 26 -1.10 22.92 10.46
CA LYS A 26 0.35 23.14 10.52
C LYS A 26 1.15 21.90 10.10
N HIS A 27 0.75 20.71 10.53
CA HIS A 27 1.42 19.46 10.14
C HIS A 27 1.30 19.21 8.62
N TRP A 28 0.13 19.50 8.03
CA TRP A 28 -0.08 19.39 6.58
C TRP A 28 0.75 20.43 5.81
N GLU A 29 0.75 21.67 6.25
CA GLU A 29 1.55 22.76 5.66
C GLU A 29 3.03 22.43 5.71
N ASP A 30 3.55 21.98 6.84
CA ASP A 30 4.95 21.61 7.01
C ASP A 30 5.33 20.46 6.06
N HIS A 31 4.50 19.42 5.99
CA HIS A 31 4.71 18.30 5.06
C HIS A 31 4.76 18.78 3.60
N LEU A 32 3.78 19.57 3.18
CA LEU A 32 3.70 20.08 1.80
C LEU A 32 4.83 21.04 1.49
N ASN A 33 5.30 21.83 2.45
CA ASN A 33 6.42 22.74 2.27
C ASN A 33 7.80 22.08 2.45
N GLY A 34 7.85 20.77 2.74
CA GLY A 34 9.11 20.04 2.88
C GLY A 34 9.83 20.27 4.20
N ILE A 35 9.11 20.69 5.23
CA ILE A 35 9.64 20.86 6.59
C ILE A 35 9.63 19.51 7.28
N GLU A 36 10.79 19.04 7.71
CA GLU A 36 10.92 17.77 8.44
C GLU A 36 10.37 17.90 9.87
N PRO A 37 9.81 16.82 10.42
CA PRO A 37 9.66 15.48 9.85
C PRO A 37 8.52 15.38 8.83
N SER A 38 8.68 14.52 7.81
CA SER A 38 7.59 14.22 6.87
C SER A 38 6.47 13.48 7.59
N LEU A 39 5.23 13.75 7.19
CA LEU A 39 4.04 13.16 7.80
C LEU A 39 3.84 11.71 7.34
N GLY A 40 3.53 10.85 8.28
CA GLY A 40 3.00 9.51 8.06
C GLY A 40 1.65 9.36 8.75
N ILE A 41 0.73 8.63 8.15
CA ILE A 41 -0.63 8.43 8.69
C ILE A 41 -0.87 6.94 8.92
N ILE A 42 -1.54 6.65 10.02
CA ILE A 42 -2.02 5.31 10.36
C ILE A 42 -3.42 5.14 9.76
N PRO A 43 -3.64 4.13 8.91
CA PRO A 43 -4.95 3.99 8.25
C PRO A 43 -6.06 3.48 9.15
N ILE A 44 -5.75 2.68 10.17
CA ILE A 44 -6.76 2.07 11.06
C ILE A 44 -7.11 3.03 12.21
N ASN A 45 -8.40 3.19 12.49
CA ASN A 45 -8.93 3.94 13.62
C ASN A 45 -9.22 3.04 14.83
N GLU A 46 -9.69 3.64 15.92
CA GLU A 46 -10.05 2.96 17.18
C GLU A 46 -11.22 1.97 17.05
N ASN A 47 -12.02 2.09 15.99
CA ASN A 47 -13.12 1.17 15.68
C ASN A 47 -12.67 0.01 14.78
N ASN A 48 -11.38 -0.12 14.51
CA ASN A 48 -10.81 -1.10 13.57
C ASN A 48 -11.28 -0.91 12.13
N GLU A 49 -11.51 0.34 11.75
CA GLU A 49 -11.96 0.75 10.42
C GLU A 49 -10.92 1.63 9.74
N CYS A 50 -11.02 1.74 8.41
CA CYS A 50 -10.19 2.62 7.61
C CYS A 50 -10.96 3.15 6.40
N ARG A 51 -10.52 4.31 5.85
CA ARG A 51 -11.04 4.89 4.60
C ARG A 51 -10.08 4.72 3.43
N TRP A 52 -8.93 4.17 3.69
CA TRP A 52 -7.93 3.89 2.67
C TRP A 52 -7.02 2.76 3.11
N GLY A 53 -6.40 2.14 2.11
CA GLY A 53 -5.32 1.21 2.33
C GLY A 53 -4.27 1.33 1.23
N CYS A 54 -3.17 0.62 1.39
CA CYS A 54 -2.04 0.73 0.48
C CYS A 54 -1.25 -0.57 0.39
N ILE A 55 -0.80 -0.90 -0.82
CA ILE A 55 0.23 -1.91 -1.06
C ILE A 55 1.56 -1.14 -1.15
N ASP A 56 2.50 -1.43 -0.25
CA ASP A 56 3.83 -0.82 -0.23
C ASP A 56 4.83 -1.71 -0.98
N VAL A 57 5.13 -1.32 -2.21
CA VAL A 57 6.07 -2.03 -3.07
C VAL A 57 7.47 -1.44 -2.87
N ASP A 58 8.23 -2.01 -1.94
CA ASP A 58 9.62 -1.59 -1.66
C ASP A 58 10.60 -2.26 -2.63
N LYS A 59 10.53 -1.87 -3.89
CA LYS A 59 11.40 -2.36 -4.96
C LYS A 59 12.19 -1.19 -5.56
N TYR A 60 13.51 -1.23 -5.42
CA TYR A 60 14.39 -0.25 -6.07
C TYR A 60 14.32 -0.38 -7.60
N ASN A 61 14.40 0.76 -8.30
CA ASN A 61 14.34 0.83 -9.77
C ASN A 61 13.07 0.23 -10.37
N LEU A 62 11.92 0.42 -9.68
CA LEU A 62 10.62 -0.03 -10.16
C LEU A 62 10.25 0.72 -11.46
N ASP A 63 9.89 -0.02 -12.49
CA ASP A 63 9.28 0.55 -13.70
C ASP A 63 7.79 0.84 -13.43
N HIS A 64 7.51 2.09 -13.05
CA HIS A 64 6.15 2.53 -12.72
C HIS A 64 5.20 2.46 -13.93
N ARG A 65 5.69 2.70 -15.16
CA ARG A 65 4.86 2.59 -16.36
C ARG A 65 4.43 1.15 -16.59
N LYS A 66 5.35 0.21 -16.43
CA LYS A 66 5.03 -1.22 -16.52
C LYS A 66 4.07 -1.66 -15.42
N LEU A 67 4.17 -1.08 -14.22
CA LEU A 67 3.23 -1.32 -13.13
C LEU A 67 1.83 -0.79 -13.48
N LEU A 68 1.72 0.45 -13.96
CA LEU A 68 0.44 1.06 -14.36
C LEU A 68 -0.29 0.23 -15.42
N ASN A 69 0.44 -0.31 -16.39
CA ASN A 69 -0.12 -1.18 -17.43
C ASN A 69 -0.62 -2.54 -16.91
N LYS A 70 -0.28 -2.91 -15.68
CA LYS A 70 -0.73 -4.16 -15.03
C LYS A 70 -1.91 -3.95 -14.11
N LEU A 71 -2.32 -2.70 -13.85
CA LEU A 71 -3.45 -2.44 -12.98
C LEU A 71 -4.72 -3.10 -13.54
N PRO A 72 -5.51 -3.78 -12.71
CA PRO A 72 -6.74 -4.41 -13.15
C PRO A 72 -7.75 -3.35 -13.59
N VAL A 73 -8.37 -3.59 -14.74
CA VAL A 73 -9.39 -2.70 -15.29
C VAL A 73 -10.59 -2.64 -14.35
N GLY A 74 -11.13 -1.44 -14.13
CA GLY A 74 -12.30 -1.22 -13.29
C GLY A 74 -12.03 -1.17 -11.78
N VAL A 75 -10.78 -1.32 -11.35
CA VAL A 75 -10.39 -1.13 -9.95
C VAL A 75 -9.67 0.21 -9.82
N PRO A 76 -10.22 1.19 -9.08
CA PRO A 76 -9.61 2.50 -8.93
C PRO A 76 -8.40 2.42 -7.98
N LEU A 77 -7.22 2.34 -8.54
CA LEU A 77 -5.95 2.29 -7.84
C LEU A 77 -5.10 3.51 -8.18
N TRP A 78 -4.53 4.14 -7.16
CA TRP A 78 -3.63 5.29 -7.31
C TRP A 78 -2.20 4.88 -7.01
N VAL A 79 -1.33 4.98 -7.99
CA VAL A 79 0.08 4.64 -7.86
C VAL A 79 0.87 5.91 -7.59
N CYS A 80 1.43 6.03 -6.40
CA CYS A 80 2.36 7.10 -6.05
C CYS A 80 3.78 6.53 -5.94
N ARG A 81 4.76 7.31 -6.36
CA ARG A 81 6.17 6.95 -6.16
C ARG A 81 6.52 7.07 -4.68
N SER A 82 7.11 6.03 -4.10
CA SER A 82 7.56 6.05 -2.71
C SER A 82 8.89 6.79 -2.54
N LYS A 83 9.29 7.06 -1.30
CA LYS A 83 10.57 7.74 -0.98
C LYS A 83 11.78 6.98 -1.52
N SER A 84 11.76 5.66 -1.48
CA SER A 84 12.83 4.77 -1.94
C SER A 84 12.85 4.56 -3.46
N GLY A 85 11.86 5.08 -4.19
CA GLY A 85 11.71 4.86 -5.62
C GLY A 85 10.86 3.65 -6.00
N GLY A 86 10.31 2.94 -5.02
CA GLY A 86 9.27 1.95 -5.19
C GLY A 86 7.90 2.59 -5.40
N ALA A 87 6.81 1.93 -5.05
CA ALA A 87 5.46 2.44 -5.21
C ALA A 87 4.59 2.22 -3.98
N HIS A 88 3.75 3.20 -3.68
CA HIS A 88 2.57 3.08 -2.85
C HIS A 88 1.35 2.98 -3.76
N ILE A 89 0.64 1.86 -3.72
CA ILE A 89 -0.58 1.64 -4.51
C ILE A 89 -1.75 1.79 -3.57
N PHE A 90 -2.44 2.91 -3.65
CA PHE A 90 -3.55 3.26 -2.77
C PHE A 90 -4.89 2.76 -3.33
N LEU A 91 -5.78 2.42 -2.41
CA LEU A 91 -7.21 2.21 -2.62
C LEU A 91 -7.96 3.03 -1.58
N PHE A 92 -8.94 3.82 -2.04
CA PHE A 92 -9.72 4.71 -1.18
C PHE A 92 -11.19 4.31 -1.18
N THR A 93 -11.87 4.60 -0.05
CA THR A 93 -13.32 4.46 0.09
C THR A 93 -13.95 5.78 0.51
N THR A 94 -15.21 6.00 0.10
CA THR A 94 -15.97 7.21 0.41
C THR A 94 -16.33 7.29 1.90
N ASP A 95 -16.38 6.14 2.57
CA ASP A 95 -16.69 6.05 3.99
C ASP A 95 -15.84 4.94 4.66
N PHE A 96 -15.91 4.85 6.00
CA PHE A 96 -15.19 3.86 6.74
C PHE A 96 -15.64 2.43 6.42
N VAL A 97 -14.67 1.54 6.31
CA VAL A 97 -14.86 0.09 6.10
C VAL A 97 -14.04 -0.69 7.12
N PRO A 98 -14.41 -1.92 7.47
CA PRO A 98 -13.57 -2.75 8.34
C PRO A 98 -12.16 -2.88 7.77
N ALA A 99 -11.14 -2.64 8.60
CA ALA A 99 -9.73 -2.73 8.22
C ALA A 99 -9.39 -4.11 7.63
N LYS A 100 -10.05 -5.16 8.14
CA LYS A 100 -9.92 -6.52 7.60
C LYS A 100 -10.38 -6.60 6.14
N LEU A 101 -11.54 -6.02 5.79
CA LEU A 101 -12.06 -6.04 4.42
C LEU A 101 -11.09 -5.34 3.46
N MET A 102 -10.66 -4.12 3.80
CA MET A 102 -9.68 -3.36 3.01
C MET A 102 -8.40 -4.16 2.80
N ARG A 103 -7.84 -4.72 3.87
CA ARG A 103 -6.61 -5.51 3.82
C ARG A 103 -6.74 -6.76 2.95
N ASP A 104 -7.83 -7.52 3.10
CA ASP A 104 -8.06 -8.74 2.33
C ASP A 104 -8.17 -8.46 0.83
N LYS A 105 -8.84 -7.36 0.44
CA LYS A 105 -8.91 -6.91 -0.97
C LYS A 105 -7.52 -6.50 -1.49
N LEU A 106 -6.76 -5.73 -0.73
CA LEU A 106 -5.42 -5.30 -1.12
C LEU A 106 -4.43 -6.47 -1.19
N MET A 107 -4.52 -7.46 -0.31
CA MET A 107 -3.70 -8.67 -0.41
C MET A 107 -4.00 -9.45 -1.70
N SER A 108 -5.27 -9.55 -2.09
CA SER A 108 -5.66 -10.17 -3.35
C SER A 108 -5.14 -9.38 -4.55
N LEU A 109 -5.28 -8.05 -4.53
CA LEU A 109 -4.73 -7.16 -5.57
C LEU A 109 -3.20 -7.24 -5.65
N SER A 110 -2.52 -7.28 -4.51
CA SER A 110 -1.06 -7.43 -4.45
C SER A 110 -0.59 -8.73 -5.12
N ALA A 111 -1.30 -9.83 -4.89
CA ALA A 111 -1.01 -11.10 -5.53
C ALA A 111 -1.22 -11.04 -7.06
N VAL A 112 -2.34 -10.45 -7.52
CA VAL A 112 -2.63 -10.26 -8.96
C VAL A 112 -1.57 -9.41 -9.64
N LEU A 113 -1.10 -8.37 -8.98
CA LEU A 113 -0.05 -7.48 -9.50
C LEU A 113 1.35 -8.11 -9.50
N GLY A 114 1.50 -9.29 -8.89
CA GLY A 114 2.79 -9.98 -8.76
C GLY A 114 3.65 -9.48 -7.60
N PHE A 115 3.02 -8.87 -6.58
CA PHE A 115 3.67 -8.35 -5.37
C PHE A 115 3.15 -9.05 -4.09
N GLY A 116 2.88 -10.35 -4.15
CA GLY A 116 2.28 -11.10 -3.03
C GLY A 116 3.05 -11.02 -1.70
N ASN A 117 4.34 -10.64 -1.74
CA ASN A 117 5.17 -10.44 -0.53
C ASN A 117 5.27 -8.95 -0.11
N ALA A 118 4.60 -8.02 -0.80
CA ALA A 118 4.61 -6.62 -0.43
C ALA A 118 3.86 -6.39 0.88
N GLU A 119 4.28 -5.39 1.63
CA GLU A 119 3.57 -4.97 2.83
C GLU A 119 2.23 -4.34 2.44
N VAL A 120 1.17 -4.68 3.19
CA VAL A 120 -0.18 -4.13 2.98
C VAL A 120 -0.60 -3.36 4.22
N PHE A 121 -1.09 -2.15 4.00
CA PHE A 121 -1.65 -1.28 5.04
C PHE A 121 -3.18 -1.17 4.87
N PRO A 122 -3.96 -1.23 5.96
CA PRO A 122 -3.53 -1.40 7.34
C PRO A 122 -2.82 -2.75 7.57
N LYS A 123 -1.71 -2.74 8.34
CA LYS A 123 -1.03 -3.98 8.74
C LYS A 123 -1.84 -4.72 9.80
N GLN A 124 -2.45 -3.98 10.71
CA GLN A 124 -3.35 -4.51 11.73
C GLN A 124 -4.79 -4.48 11.20
N ILE A 125 -5.55 -5.52 11.51
CA ILE A 125 -6.99 -5.59 11.27
C ILE A 125 -7.79 -5.28 12.54
N GLU A 126 -7.10 -5.28 13.68
CA GLU A 126 -7.64 -5.01 15.00
C GLU A 126 -6.54 -4.40 15.87
N LEU A 127 -6.89 -3.39 16.64
CA LEU A 127 -6.03 -2.80 17.67
C LEU A 127 -6.28 -3.54 18.99
N LYS A 128 -5.21 -3.98 19.64
CA LYS A 128 -5.29 -4.84 20.83
C LYS A 128 -5.65 -4.10 22.10
N SER A 129 -5.45 -2.79 22.11
CA SER A 129 -5.77 -1.91 23.26
C SER A 129 -5.94 -0.49 22.77
N GLN A 130 -6.46 0.40 23.64
CA GLN A 130 -6.55 1.85 23.37
C GLN A 130 -5.19 2.51 23.18
N ASP A 131 -4.12 1.87 23.68
CA ASP A 131 -2.75 2.35 23.51
C ASP A 131 -2.06 1.81 22.25
N ASP A 132 -2.67 0.85 21.57
CA ASP A 132 -2.16 0.36 20.29
C ASP A 132 -2.47 1.39 19.19
N THR A 133 -1.50 1.65 18.34
CA THR A 133 -1.62 2.69 17.29
C THR A 133 -1.41 2.14 15.91
N GLY A 134 -1.35 0.93 15.65
CA GLY A 134 -1.10 0.43 14.30
C GLY A 134 0.17 0.99 13.63
N ASN A 135 0.44 0.58 12.40
CA ASN A 135 1.58 1.04 11.62
C ASN A 135 1.20 2.21 10.71
N PHE A 136 2.07 3.22 10.64
CA PHE A 136 1.91 4.35 9.73
C PHE A 136 2.53 4.08 8.35
N LEU A 137 2.04 4.79 7.35
CA LEU A 137 2.61 4.88 6.02
C LEU A 137 3.01 6.32 5.74
N ASN A 138 4.20 6.55 5.17
CA ASN A 138 4.63 7.88 4.76
C ASN A 138 3.75 8.40 3.62
N LEU A 139 3.27 9.62 3.75
CA LEU A 139 2.41 10.24 2.74
C LEU A 139 3.18 10.66 1.49
N PRO A 140 2.51 10.67 0.32
CA PRO A 140 3.02 11.31 -0.89
C PRO A 140 3.06 12.84 -0.75
N TYR A 141 3.64 13.52 -1.73
CA TYR A 141 3.70 14.98 -1.88
C TYR A 141 4.47 15.74 -0.79
N PHE A 142 5.36 15.09 -0.04
CA PHE A 142 6.32 15.83 0.80
C PHE A 142 7.14 16.77 -0.08
N ASN A 143 7.22 18.06 0.30
CA ASN A 143 7.81 19.13 -0.52
C ASN A 143 7.14 19.20 -1.92
N TYR A 144 5.85 19.49 -1.96
CA TYR A 144 5.02 19.31 -3.16
C TYR A 144 5.54 20.04 -4.42
N LYS A 145 6.24 21.15 -4.26
CA LYS A 145 6.82 21.89 -5.38
C LYS A 145 7.98 21.16 -6.07
N ASN A 146 8.73 20.37 -5.31
CA ASN A 146 9.91 19.64 -5.77
C ASN A 146 9.86 18.16 -5.34
N THR A 147 8.67 17.60 -5.20
CA THR A 147 8.51 16.25 -4.68
C THR A 147 8.99 15.19 -5.67
N THR A 148 9.58 14.13 -5.13
CA THR A 148 9.79 12.87 -5.85
C THR A 148 8.73 11.82 -5.48
N ARG A 149 7.79 12.16 -4.56
CA ARG A 149 6.72 11.28 -4.04
C ARG A 149 5.38 11.71 -4.61
N TYR A 150 5.24 11.69 -5.91
CA TYR A 150 4.03 12.11 -6.63
C TYR A 150 3.22 10.89 -7.09
N CYS A 151 1.93 11.09 -7.34
CA CYS A 151 1.08 10.13 -7.98
C CYS A 151 1.21 10.22 -9.50
N PHE A 152 0.97 9.11 -10.19
CA PHE A 152 0.98 9.03 -11.65
C PHE A 152 -0.45 9.06 -12.21
N ASP A 153 -0.60 9.65 -13.40
CA ASP A 153 -1.78 9.43 -14.22
C ASP A 153 -1.70 8.08 -14.99
N SER A 154 -2.75 7.76 -15.74
CA SER A 154 -2.81 6.54 -16.57
C SER A 154 -1.73 6.47 -17.67
N LYS A 155 -1.11 7.60 -18.03
CA LYS A 155 -0.03 7.69 -19.02
C LYS A 155 1.36 7.59 -18.38
N GLY A 156 1.43 7.47 -17.05
CA GLY A 156 2.68 7.43 -16.30
C GLY A 156 3.32 8.81 -16.11
N GLN A 157 2.55 9.88 -16.25
CA GLN A 157 2.99 11.23 -15.97
C GLN A 157 2.75 11.58 -14.50
N ALA A 158 3.66 12.34 -13.89
CA ALA A 158 3.46 12.89 -12.56
C ALA A 158 2.30 13.89 -12.56
N ILE A 159 1.35 13.72 -11.64
CA ILE A 159 0.25 14.68 -11.47
C ILE A 159 0.47 15.55 -10.23
N LYS A 160 -0.11 16.77 -10.26
CA LYS A 160 -0.12 17.67 -9.12
C LYS A 160 -1.05 17.16 -8.02
N ILE A 161 -0.83 17.63 -6.79
CA ILE A 161 -1.63 17.22 -5.63
C ILE A 161 -3.12 17.49 -5.83
N ASP A 162 -3.51 18.63 -6.40
CA ASP A 162 -4.93 18.96 -6.63
C ASP A 162 -5.60 17.96 -7.58
N ALA A 163 -4.89 17.57 -8.66
CA ALA A 163 -5.38 16.57 -9.59
C ALA A 163 -5.48 15.18 -8.94
N PHE A 164 -4.53 14.83 -8.06
CA PHE A 164 -4.60 13.60 -7.28
C PHE A 164 -5.81 13.60 -6.34
N LEU A 165 -6.00 14.65 -5.53
CA LEU A 165 -7.11 14.75 -4.59
C LEU A 165 -8.47 14.71 -5.31
N ASN A 166 -8.63 15.46 -6.39
CA ASN A 166 -9.85 15.44 -7.21
C ASN A 166 -10.11 14.03 -7.79
N SER A 167 -9.07 13.35 -8.24
CA SER A 167 -9.23 11.98 -8.77
C SER A 167 -9.65 10.99 -7.70
N VAL A 168 -9.16 11.13 -6.47
CA VAL A 168 -9.58 10.31 -5.31
C VAL A 168 -11.03 10.61 -4.96
N GLU A 169 -11.43 11.90 -4.89
CA GLU A 169 -12.80 12.30 -4.55
C GLU A 169 -13.83 11.70 -5.52
N VAL A 170 -13.49 11.68 -6.81
CA VAL A 170 -14.39 11.15 -7.85
C VAL A 170 -14.35 9.62 -7.93
N GLY A 171 -13.19 9.01 -7.68
CA GLY A 171 -12.96 7.59 -7.95
C GLY A 171 -12.97 6.67 -6.72
N ALA A 172 -13.10 7.21 -5.50
CA ALA A 172 -13.16 6.37 -4.30
C ALA A 172 -14.37 5.44 -4.32
N LEU A 173 -14.17 4.19 -3.94
CA LEU A 173 -15.24 3.19 -3.87
C LEU A 173 -16.16 3.44 -2.68
N THR A 174 -17.45 3.22 -2.86
CA THR A 174 -18.35 3.07 -1.71
C THR A 174 -18.01 1.79 -0.92
N PRO A 175 -18.37 1.70 0.37
CA PRO A 175 -18.19 0.47 1.15
C PRO A 175 -18.78 -0.76 0.46
N LYS A 176 -19.94 -0.62 -0.18
CA LYS A 176 -20.59 -1.70 -0.92
C LYS A 176 -19.80 -2.12 -2.16
N GLU A 177 -19.33 -1.17 -2.95
CA GLU A 177 -18.50 -1.47 -4.13
C GLU A 177 -17.19 -2.17 -3.73
N LEU A 178 -16.55 -1.75 -2.63
CA LEU A 178 -15.39 -2.47 -2.12
C LEU A 178 -15.75 -3.89 -1.70
N GLN A 179 -16.87 -4.10 -1.02
CA GLN A 179 -17.32 -5.43 -0.60
C GLN A 179 -17.59 -6.34 -1.80
N ASP A 180 -18.28 -5.81 -2.82
CA ASP A 180 -18.68 -6.53 -4.02
C ASP A 180 -17.53 -6.70 -5.03
N LEU A 181 -16.41 -5.99 -4.84
CA LEU A 181 -15.25 -6.03 -5.73
C LEU A 181 -14.70 -7.45 -5.87
N LYS A 182 -14.85 -8.02 -7.06
CA LYS A 182 -14.26 -9.32 -7.41
C LYS A 182 -12.86 -9.10 -7.97
N ILE A 183 -11.88 -9.75 -7.37
CA ILE A 183 -10.49 -9.71 -7.81
C ILE A 183 -10.17 -11.10 -8.33
N GLU A 184 -10.17 -11.24 -9.65
CA GLU A 184 -9.82 -12.49 -10.31
C GLU A 184 -8.31 -12.69 -10.16
N ARG A 185 -7.92 -13.77 -9.50
CA ARG A 185 -6.53 -14.20 -9.49
C ARG A 185 -6.21 -14.80 -10.86
N PRO A 186 -5.07 -14.47 -11.47
CA PRO A 186 -4.61 -15.23 -12.62
C PRO A 186 -4.54 -16.71 -12.21
N PRO A 187 -4.87 -17.63 -13.12
CA PRO A 187 -4.73 -19.06 -12.85
C PRO A 187 -3.33 -19.33 -12.31
N SER A 188 -3.24 -20.03 -11.20
CA SER A 188 -1.96 -20.43 -10.64
C SER A 188 -1.38 -21.51 -11.54
N GLU A 189 -0.04 -21.57 -11.67
CA GLU A 189 0.65 -22.67 -12.36
C GLU A 189 0.28 -24.06 -11.83
N PHE A 190 -0.39 -24.09 -10.67
CA PHE A 190 -0.81 -25.31 -9.97
C PHE A 190 -2.32 -25.56 -10.02
N ASP A 191 -3.11 -24.75 -10.75
CA ASP A 191 -4.56 -24.95 -10.84
C ASP A 191 -4.90 -26.29 -11.52
N ASP A 192 -4.05 -26.75 -12.44
CA ASP A 192 -4.11 -28.06 -13.10
C ASP A 192 -3.22 -29.12 -12.42
N GLY A 193 -2.58 -28.78 -11.30
CA GLY A 193 -1.69 -29.66 -10.57
C GLY A 193 -2.44 -30.72 -9.75
N PRO A 194 -1.72 -31.70 -9.16
CA PRO A 194 -2.33 -32.71 -8.31
C PRO A 194 -3.07 -32.06 -7.12
N PRO A 195 -4.11 -32.76 -6.56
CA PRO A 195 -4.98 -32.20 -5.53
C PRO A 195 -4.25 -31.63 -4.31
N CYS A 196 -3.10 -32.22 -3.96
CA CYS A 196 -2.27 -31.73 -2.85
C CYS A 196 -1.66 -30.34 -3.12
N LEU A 197 -1.33 -30.02 -4.37
CA LEU A 197 -0.85 -28.68 -4.76
C LEU A 197 -1.98 -27.68 -4.84
N GLN A 198 -3.15 -28.08 -5.31
CA GLN A 198 -4.32 -27.24 -5.40
C GLN A 198 -4.82 -26.82 -4.01
N SER A 199 -4.78 -27.72 -3.02
CA SER A 199 -5.16 -27.40 -1.62
C SER A 199 -4.18 -26.41 -0.99
N VAL A 200 -2.87 -26.58 -1.19
CA VAL A 200 -1.82 -25.69 -0.66
C VAL A 200 -1.95 -24.26 -1.19
N THR A 201 -2.39 -24.09 -2.43
CA THR A 201 -2.58 -22.75 -3.02
C THR A 201 -3.89 -22.09 -2.62
N LYS A 202 -4.90 -22.85 -2.20
CA LYS A 202 -6.22 -22.35 -1.79
C LYS A 202 -6.34 -22.04 -0.31
N GLU A 203 -5.55 -22.70 0.52
CA GLU A 203 -5.56 -22.51 1.97
C GLU A 203 -4.47 -21.56 2.42
N LYS A 204 -4.81 -20.68 3.37
CA LYS A 204 -3.85 -19.89 4.11
C LYS A 204 -3.11 -20.83 5.06
N LEU A 205 -1.91 -21.25 4.68
CA LEU A 205 -1.05 -22.02 5.57
C LEU A 205 -0.47 -21.07 6.62
N ASP A 206 -1.06 -20.99 7.80
CA ASP A 206 -0.57 -20.20 8.93
C ASP A 206 0.66 -20.86 9.56
N ASP A 207 0.84 -22.17 9.38
CA ASP A 207 2.03 -22.93 9.80
C ASP A 207 2.36 -24.01 8.76
N GLY A 208 3.64 -24.26 8.53
CA GLY A 208 4.11 -25.32 7.62
C GLY A 208 4.46 -24.87 6.20
N ARG A 209 4.41 -23.58 5.88
CA ARG A 209 4.81 -23.05 4.57
C ARG A 209 6.23 -23.48 4.18
N ASP A 210 7.15 -23.47 5.13
CA ASP A 210 8.53 -23.89 4.91
C ASP A 210 8.66 -25.40 4.64
N ARG A 211 7.82 -26.22 5.25
CA ARG A 211 7.78 -27.68 5.01
C ARG A 211 7.28 -27.99 3.61
N VAL A 212 6.23 -27.29 3.16
CA VAL A 212 5.68 -27.46 1.81
C VAL A 212 6.72 -27.03 0.76
N MET A 213 7.37 -25.88 0.96
CA MET A 213 8.43 -25.38 0.06
C MET A 213 9.66 -26.32 0.01
N PHE A 214 9.95 -27.05 1.09
CA PHE A 214 11.03 -28.04 1.11
C PHE A 214 10.70 -29.29 0.27
N GLN A 215 9.44 -29.69 0.21
CA GLN A 215 9.00 -30.85 -0.58
C GLN A 215 9.03 -30.61 -2.09
N PHE A 216 9.06 -29.35 -2.54
CA PHE A 216 9.11 -28.96 -3.95
C PHE A 216 10.50 -28.58 -4.46
N LYS A 217 11.53 -28.66 -3.63
CA LYS A 217 12.93 -28.38 -3.98
C LYS A 217 13.73 -29.63 -4.40
N VAL A 218 13.05 -30.69 -4.83
CA VAL A 218 13.72 -31.91 -5.34
C VAL A 218 13.73 -31.88 -6.86
#